data_98eec26caaaf45012521fc11e2378585
#
_entry.id   98eec26caaaf45012521fc11e2378585
#
_cell.length_a   1.000
_cell.length_b   1.000
_cell.length_c   1.000
_cell.angle_alpha   90.00
_cell.angle_beta   90.00
_cell.angle_gamma   90.00
#
_symmetry.space_group_name_H-M   'P 1'
#
loop_
_entity.id
_entity.type
_entity.pdbx_description
1 polymer ?
#
loop_
_entity_poly.entity_id
_entity_poly.type
_entity_poly.pdbx_seq_one_letter_code
_entity_poly.pdbx_strand_id
1 'polypeptide(L)' 'SPKMLKRMKQEYVECPVLKEDIQFVQCFICPNFQSRVMGEVLCKGESIK' A
#
# COMPACT_ATOMS: atom_id res chain seq x y z
N SER A 1 9.51 -10.76 -5.17
CA SER A 1 9.91 -9.38 -5.07
C SER A 1 9.81 -8.89 -3.64
N PRO A 2 10.57 -7.85 -3.32
CA PRO A 2 10.65 -7.36 -1.96
C PRO A 2 9.34 -6.71 -1.52
N LYS A 3 9.05 -6.89 -0.24
CA LYS A 3 7.89 -6.26 0.36
C LYS A 3 8.27 -4.84 0.77
N MET A 4 7.32 -3.93 0.62
CA MET A 4 7.56 -2.53 0.90
C MET A 4 6.59 -2.05 1.96
N LEU A 5 7.10 -1.22 2.86
CA LEU A 5 6.27 -0.58 3.87
C LEU A 5 5.84 0.78 3.35
N LYS A 6 4.55 0.97 3.26
CA LYS A 6 3.99 2.23 2.81
C LYS A 6 3.50 3.03 4.00
N ARG A 7 3.79 4.32 3.96
CA ARG A 7 3.40 5.19 5.05
C ARG A 7 1.94 5.59 4.91
N MET A 8 1.21 5.51 6.00
CA MET A 8 -0.20 5.88 6.02
C MET A 8 -0.34 7.33 6.48
N LYS A 9 -1.13 8.09 5.74
CA LYS A 9 -1.46 9.47 6.10
C LYS A 9 -2.95 9.51 6.35
N GLN A 10 -3.33 9.40 7.61
CA GLN A 10 -4.75 9.38 7.94
C GLN A 10 -5.42 8.25 7.18
N GLU A 11 -6.25 8.58 6.20
CA GLU A 11 -6.97 7.57 5.42
C GLU A 11 -6.31 7.28 4.09
N TYR A 12 -5.12 7.84 3.86
CA TYR A 12 -4.44 7.67 2.59
C TYR A 12 -3.11 6.96 2.81
N VAL A 13 -2.68 6.26 1.79
CA VAL A 13 -1.44 5.52 1.80
C VAL A 13 -0.64 5.91 0.58
N GLU A 14 0.63 6.16 0.79
CA GLU A 14 1.53 6.48 -0.32
C GLU A 14 1.82 5.21 -1.09
N CYS A 15 1.37 5.16 -2.34
CA CYS A 15 1.52 3.96 -3.17
C CYS A 15 2.65 4.16 -4.17
N PRO A 16 3.77 3.46 -4.02
CA PRO A 16 4.89 3.60 -4.95
C PRO A 16 4.59 3.01 -6.32
N VAL A 17 3.67 2.07 -6.38
CA VAL A 17 3.33 1.45 -7.65
C VAL A 17 2.58 2.43 -8.54
N LEU A 18 1.58 3.09 -7.97
CA LEU A 18 0.80 4.08 -8.69
C LEU A 18 1.43 5.46 -8.62
N LYS A 19 2.39 5.63 -7.71
CA LYS A 19 3.12 6.88 -7.54
C LYS A 19 2.17 8.02 -7.15
N GLU A 20 1.19 7.69 -6.30
CA GLU A 20 0.24 8.68 -5.82
C GLU A 20 -0.41 8.18 -4.56
N ASP A 21 -1.02 9.10 -3.82
CA ASP A 21 -1.72 8.73 -2.60
C ASP A 21 -3.05 8.11 -2.98
N ILE A 22 -3.37 7.01 -2.34
CA ILE A 22 -4.64 6.34 -2.53
C ILE A 22 -5.30 6.16 -1.18
N GLN A 23 -6.61 5.96 -1.20
CA GLN A 23 -7.32 5.71 0.03
C GLN A 23 -6.87 4.39 0.63
N PHE A 24 -6.83 4.36 1.96
CA PHE A 24 -6.37 3.17 2.66
C PHE A 24 -7.21 1.94 2.29
N VAL A 25 -8.51 2.14 2.13
CA VAL A 25 -9.39 1.02 1.79
C VAL A 25 -9.02 0.40 0.44
N GLN A 26 -8.41 1.19 -0.42
CA GLN A 26 -7.97 0.68 -1.72
C GLN A 26 -6.90 -0.39 -1.54
N CYS A 27 -6.07 -0.26 -0.52
CA CYS A 27 -5.05 -1.24 -0.26
C CYS A 27 -5.64 -2.57 0.16
N PHE A 28 -6.76 -2.54 0.87
CA PHE A 28 -7.39 -3.77 1.33
C PHE A 28 -7.83 -4.65 0.17
N ILE A 29 -8.29 -4.04 -0.90
CA ILE A 29 -8.75 -4.79 -2.07
C ILE A 29 -7.66 -4.92 -3.11
N CYS A 30 -6.48 -4.40 -2.82
CA CYS A 30 -5.36 -4.47 -3.74
C CYS A 30 -4.73 -5.86 -3.68
N PRO A 31 -4.44 -6.46 -4.85
CA PRO A 31 -3.82 -7.79 -4.86
C PRO A 31 -2.42 -7.80 -4.28
N ASN A 32 -1.78 -6.64 -4.19
CA ASN A 32 -0.44 -6.55 -3.62
C ASN A 32 -0.45 -6.36 -2.11
N PHE A 33 -1.62 -6.19 -1.53
CA PHE A 33 -1.72 -5.97 -0.10
C PHE A 33 -1.25 -7.22 0.65
N GLN A 34 -0.29 -7.05 1.55
CA GLN A 34 0.21 -8.14 2.36
C GLN A 34 -0.39 -8.13 3.75
N SER A 35 -0.17 -7.06 4.47
CA SER A 35 -0.70 -6.96 5.81
C SER A 35 -0.61 -5.50 6.25
N ARG A 36 -1.24 -5.23 7.38
CA ARG A 36 -1.24 -3.90 7.94
C ARG A 36 -0.52 -3.91 9.27
N VAL A 37 0.41 -3.00 9.42
CA VAL A 37 1.08 -2.79 10.69
C VAL A 37 0.72 -1.41 11.19
N MET A 38 1.04 -1.15 12.45
CA MET A 38 0.66 0.10 13.09
C MET A 38 1.22 1.30 12.31
N GLY A 39 0.31 2.05 11.71
CA GLY A 39 0.70 3.26 10.99
C GLY A 39 1.31 3.04 9.62
N GLU A 40 1.35 1.80 9.17
CA GLU A 40 1.95 1.49 7.88
C GLU A 40 1.28 0.28 7.26
N VAL A 41 1.51 0.10 5.98
CA VAL A 41 0.94 -1.02 5.23
C VAL A 41 2.07 -1.76 4.53
N LEU A 42 2.02 -3.07 4.62
CA LEU A 42 3.01 -3.91 3.96
C LEU A 42 2.47 -4.33 2.59
N CYS A 43 3.24 -4.07 1.57
CA CYS A 43 2.82 -4.28 0.19
C CYS A 43 3.92 -4.98 -0.58
N LYS A 44 3.53 -5.75 -1.59
CA LYS A 44 4.52 -6.41 -2.45
C LYS A 44 5.31 -5.41 -3.26
N GLY A 45 4.68 -4.31 -3.64
CA GLY A 45 5.37 -3.31 -4.44
C GLY A 45 5.48 -3.66 -5.90
N GLU A 46 4.69 -4.62 -6.35
CA GLU A 46 4.73 -5.02 -7.76
C GLU A 46 3.69 -4.24 -8.54
N SER A 47 3.95 -4.13 -9.84
CA SER A 47 3.04 -3.44 -10.73
C SER A 47 1.69 -4.16 -10.76
N ILE A 48 0.62 -3.39 -10.70
CA ILE A 48 -0.73 -3.92 -10.74
C ILE A 48 -1.29 -3.74 -12.14
N LYS A 49 -1.73 -4.82 -12.70
CA LYS A 49 -2.28 -4.76 -14.05
C LYS A 49 -3.74 -5.12 -14.05
#